data_50bf6cfb9fd4b99ffcb4e315191f179f
#
_entry.id   50bf6cfb9fd4b99ffcb4e315191f179f
#
_cell.length_a   1.000
_cell.length_b   1.000
_cell.length_c   1.000
_cell.angle_alpha   90.00
_cell.angle_beta   90.00
_cell.angle_gamma   90.00
#
_symmetry.space_group_name_H-M   'P 1'
#
loop_
_entity.id
_entity.type
_entity.pdbx_description
1 polymer ?
#
loop_
_entity_poly.entity_id
_entity_poly.type
_entity_poly.pdbx_seq_one_letter_code
_entity_poly.pdbx_strand_id
1 'polypeptide(L)'
;GLFSSLSIYAFLYYRNQISEKKLLKLQNIQKDAQYLELKNQINPHFLFNNLNTLISFIEVNPKKAIDFGHNLANVYRHYLKRQDEDFVLLKDELLFIKEYLEIYKAKFENGFNFSISEEFRESQYVLSSSIQELIDNIFKHNNLDEDIPIEIKIYEENDFIVIYNSVVSKNVTDSTNSGLNNINKRYEILTNSSIVITNDKDSFSVQLPILNLE
;
A
#
# COMPACT_ATOMS: atom_id res chain seq x y z
N GLY A 1 43.85 -1.51 48.13
CA GLY A 1 44.27 -1.80 46.77
C GLY A 1 43.58 -2.97 46.07
N LEU A 2 43.89 -4.24 46.43
CA LEU A 2 43.43 -5.43 45.67
C LEU A 2 41.89 -5.64 45.72
N PHE A 3 41.24 -5.39 46.82
CA PHE A 3 39.78 -5.52 46.98
C PHE A 3 38.99 -4.49 46.17
N SER A 4 39.51 -3.27 46.04
CA SER A 4 38.84 -2.24 45.23
C SER A 4 38.95 -2.51 43.75
N SER A 5 40.03 -3.07 43.23
CA SER A 5 40.19 -3.44 41.83
C SER A 5 39.28 -4.63 41.44
N LEU A 6 39.13 -5.62 42.34
CA LEU A 6 38.26 -6.78 42.12
C LEU A 6 36.76 -6.36 42.05
N SER A 7 36.35 -5.45 42.91
CA SER A 7 34.98 -4.91 42.93
C SER A 7 34.65 -4.12 41.66
N ILE A 8 35.60 -3.30 41.17
CA ILE A 8 35.45 -2.54 39.94
C ILE A 8 35.35 -3.49 38.75
N TYR A 9 36.22 -4.53 38.70
CA TYR A 9 36.16 -5.53 37.63
C TYR A 9 34.84 -6.27 37.61
N ALA A 10 34.36 -6.75 38.75
CA ALA A 10 33.09 -7.43 38.89
C ALA A 10 31.91 -6.52 38.46
N PHE A 11 31.94 -5.24 38.85
CA PHE A 11 30.94 -4.26 38.43
C PHE A 11 30.93 -4.02 36.90
N LEU A 12 32.11 -3.84 36.32
CA LEU A 12 32.25 -3.65 34.85
C LEU A 12 31.82 -4.90 34.10
N TYR A 13 32.21 -6.09 34.56
CA TYR A 13 31.78 -7.36 33.98
C TYR A 13 30.24 -7.52 34.00
N TYR A 14 29.63 -7.27 35.16
CA TYR A 14 28.19 -7.34 35.35
C TYR A 14 27.44 -6.33 34.45
N ARG A 15 27.96 -5.10 34.35
CA ARG A 15 27.42 -4.05 33.48
C ARG A 15 27.52 -4.42 31.99
N ASN A 16 28.63 -5.05 31.60
CA ASN A 16 28.81 -5.53 30.23
C ASN A 16 27.83 -6.65 29.89
N GLN A 17 27.62 -7.61 30.78
CA GLN A 17 26.64 -8.69 30.63
C GLN A 17 25.20 -8.17 30.47
N ILE A 18 24.82 -7.14 31.24
CA ILE A 18 23.51 -6.50 31.11
C ILE A 18 23.39 -5.80 29.76
N SER A 19 24.45 -5.10 29.34
CA SER A 19 24.49 -4.40 28.05
C SER A 19 24.35 -5.38 26.87
N GLU A 20 25.08 -6.49 26.88
CA GLU A 20 24.99 -7.54 25.87
C GLU A 20 23.59 -8.18 25.81
N LYS A 21 23.01 -8.51 26.98
CA LYS A 21 21.63 -9.03 27.01
C LYS A 21 20.60 -8.04 26.48
N LYS A 22 20.79 -6.74 26.76
CA LYS A 22 19.92 -5.69 26.27
C LYS A 22 20.05 -5.54 24.74
N LEU A 23 21.27 -5.61 24.22
CA LEU A 23 21.55 -5.56 22.78
C LEU A 23 20.93 -6.75 22.05
N LEU A 24 21.11 -7.97 22.55
CA LEU A 24 20.49 -9.18 21.99
C LEU A 24 18.96 -9.10 21.99
N LYS A 25 18.38 -8.58 23.07
CA LYS A 25 16.92 -8.37 23.12
C LYS A 25 16.42 -7.37 22.08
N LEU A 26 17.15 -6.27 21.87
CA LEU A 26 16.83 -5.28 20.85
C LEU A 26 16.95 -5.87 19.44
N GLN A 27 18.00 -6.65 19.16
CA GLN A 27 18.17 -7.34 17.88
C GLN A 27 17.06 -8.35 17.61
N ASN A 28 16.60 -9.08 18.62
CA ASN A 28 15.47 -10.00 18.46
C ASN A 28 14.17 -9.25 18.18
N ILE A 29 13.89 -8.16 18.90
CA ILE A 29 12.72 -7.31 18.65
C ILE A 29 12.76 -6.76 17.22
N GLN A 30 13.92 -6.31 16.75
CA GLN A 30 14.09 -5.82 15.39
C GLN A 30 13.85 -6.93 14.34
N LYS A 31 14.38 -8.14 14.56
CA LYS A 31 14.12 -9.29 13.68
C LYS A 31 12.65 -9.69 13.64
N ASP A 32 11.98 -9.68 14.80
CA ASP A 32 10.54 -9.98 14.89
C ASP A 32 9.71 -8.92 14.16
N ALA A 33 10.09 -7.63 14.30
CA ALA A 33 9.46 -6.55 13.58
C ALA A 33 9.65 -6.68 12.05
N GLN A 34 10.87 -6.96 11.59
CA GLN A 34 11.16 -7.23 10.18
C GLN A 34 10.41 -8.46 9.65
N TYR A 35 10.32 -9.54 10.44
CA TYR A 35 9.55 -10.72 10.08
C TYR A 35 8.04 -10.42 9.95
N LEU A 36 7.48 -9.64 10.88
CA LEU A 36 6.07 -9.22 10.81
C LEU A 36 5.82 -8.29 9.62
N GLU A 37 6.74 -7.39 9.34
CA GLU A 37 6.71 -6.52 8.16
C GLU A 37 6.74 -7.35 6.88
N LEU A 38 7.69 -8.28 6.74
CA LEU A 38 7.78 -9.22 5.62
C LEU A 38 6.51 -10.08 5.46
N LYS A 39 5.94 -10.56 6.59
CA LYS A 39 4.70 -11.34 6.60
C LYS A 39 3.47 -10.51 6.19
N ASN A 40 3.45 -9.23 6.52
CA ASN A 40 2.34 -8.31 6.18
C ASN A 40 2.44 -7.77 4.75
N GLN A 41 3.60 -7.84 4.10
CA GLN A 41 3.82 -7.39 2.72
C GLN A 41 3.04 -8.21 1.69
N ILE A 42 2.82 -9.48 1.96
CA ILE A 42 1.83 -10.28 1.22
C ILE A 42 0.52 -10.14 1.98
N ASN A 43 -0.42 -9.33 1.49
CA ASN A 43 -1.76 -9.28 2.07
C ASN A 43 -2.41 -10.68 1.92
N PRO A 44 -2.40 -11.53 2.99
CA PRO A 44 -2.85 -12.92 2.86
C PRO A 44 -4.33 -12.98 2.51
N HIS A 45 -5.10 -12.02 2.99
CA HIS A 45 -6.52 -11.92 2.73
C HIS A 45 -6.80 -11.59 1.25
N PHE A 46 -6.02 -10.66 0.65
CA PHE A 46 -6.09 -10.40 -0.78
C PHE A 46 -5.73 -11.65 -1.60
N LEU A 47 -4.67 -12.37 -1.22
CA LEU A 47 -4.26 -13.61 -1.90
C LEU A 47 -5.36 -14.66 -1.86
N PHE A 48 -5.86 -15.02 -0.67
CA PHE A 48 -6.87 -16.08 -0.53
C PHE A 48 -8.17 -15.72 -1.24
N ASN A 49 -8.60 -14.47 -1.18
CA ASN A 49 -9.81 -14.01 -1.88
C ASN A 49 -9.67 -14.11 -3.40
N ASN A 50 -8.51 -13.77 -3.94
CA ASN A 50 -8.29 -13.86 -5.38
C ASN A 50 -8.05 -15.29 -5.87
N LEU A 51 -7.44 -16.17 -5.06
CA LEU A 51 -7.36 -17.60 -5.36
C LEU A 51 -8.76 -18.25 -5.40
N ASN A 52 -9.64 -17.93 -4.46
CA ASN A 52 -11.02 -18.42 -4.48
C ASN A 52 -11.77 -17.94 -5.72
N THR A 53 -11.58 -16.67 -6.12
CA THR A 53 -12.16 -16.13 -7.36
C THR A 53 -11.61 -16.86 -8.59
N LEU A 54 -10.29 -17.13 -8.63
CA LEU A 54 -9.67 -17.89 -9.73
C LEU A 54 -10.26 -19.29 -9.84
N ILE A 55 -10.43 -20.01 -8.73
CA ILE A 55 -11.06 -21.34 -8.70
C ILE A 55 -12.48 -21.29 -9.27
N SER A 56 -13.29 -20.31 -8.84
CA SER A 56 -14.63 -20.10 -9.36
C SER A 56 -14.64 -19.86 -10.88
N PHE A 57 -13.70 -19.05 -11.38
CA PHE A 57 -13.59 -18.81 -12.83
C PHE A 57 -13.18 -20.05 -13.61
N ILE A 58 -12.34 -20.93 -13.06
CA ILE A 58 -11.96 -22.20 -13.73
C ILE A 58 -13.20 -23.04 -14.04
N GLU A 59 -14.18 -23.06 -13.13
CA GLU A 59 -15.42 -23.84 -13.29
C GLU A 59 -16.37 -23.22 -14.31
N VAL A 60 -16.47 -21.87 -14.34
CA VAL A 60 -17.50 -21.14 -15.09
C VAL A 60 -16.97 -20.64 -16.44
N ASN A 61 -15.75 -20.09 -16.48
CA ASN A 61 -15.14 -19.49 -17.66
C ASN A 61 -13.61 -19.68 -17.64
N PRO A 62 -13.07 -20.80 -18.16
CA PRO A 62 -11.64 -21.11 -18.14
C PRO A 62 -10.77 -20.03 -18.82
N LYS A 63 -11.27 -19.34 -19.85
CA LYS A 63 -10.53 -18.26 -20.51
C LYS A 63 -10.36 -17.07 -19.57
N LYS A 64 -11.44 -16.63 -18.91
CA LYS A 64 -11.40 -15.58 -17.89
C LYS A 64 -10.48 -15.95 -16.74
N ALA A 65 -10.45 -17.24 -16.35
CA ALA A 65 -9.53 -17.73 -15.31
C ALA A 65 -8.05 -17.56 -15.69
N ILE A 66 -7.69 -17.83 -16.97
CA ILE A 66 -6.32 -17.67 -17.45
C ILE A 66 -5.89 -16.20 -17.39
N ASP A 67 -6.71 -15.29 -17.92
CA ASP A 67 -6.43 -13.83 -17.91
C ASP A 67 -6.34 -13.29 -16.49
N PHE A 68 -7.25 -13.70 -15.61
CA PHE A 68 -7.23 -13.35 -14.19
C PHE A 68 -5.97 -13.88 -13.48
N GLY A 69 -5.57 -15.12 -13.76
CA GLY A 69 -4.37 -15.74 -13.20
C GLY A 69 -3.09 -15.01 -13.61
N HIS A 70 -3.00 -14.55 -14.87
CA HIS A 70 -1.88 -13.74 -15.35
C HIS A 70 -1.80 -12.40 -14.63
N ASN A 71 -2.92 -11.69 -14.50
CA ASN A 71 -2.98 -10.40 -13.79
C ASN A 71 -2.60 -10.59 -12.31
N LEU A 72 -3.11 -11.63 -11.66
CA LEU A 72 -2.77 -11.96 -10.28
C LEU A 72 -1.27 -12.24 -10.10
N ALA A 73 -0.67 -13.03 -11.01
CA ALA A 73 0.76 -13.32 -10.98
C ALA A 73 1.61 -12.05 -11.19
N ASN A 74 1.19 -11.13 -12.07
CA ASN A 74 1.85 -9.86 -12.29
C ASN A 74 1.80 -8.96 -11.05
N VAL A 75 0.64 -8.83 -10.44
CA VAL A 75 0.47 -8.06 -9.19
C VAL A 75 1.39 -8.61 -8.09
N TYR A 76 1.46 -9.94 -7.91
CA TYR A 76 2.37 -10.53 -6.92
C TYR A 76 3.84 -10.34 -7.25
N ARG A 77 4.24 -10.43 -8.52
CA ARG A 77 5.62 -10.15 -8.94
C ARG A 77 6.00 -8.70 -8.63
N HIS A 78 5.07 -7.78 -8.81
CA HIS A 78 5.25 -6.38 -8.49
C HIS A 78 5.47 -6.15 -6.99
N TYR A 79 4.62 -6.75 -6.13
CA TYR A 79 4.82 -6.72 -4.68
C TYR A 79 6.20 -7.22 -4.26
N LEU A 80 6.64 -8.36 -4.81
CA LEU A 80 7.92 -8.96 -4.45
C LEU A 80 9.13 -8.10 -4.91
N LYS A 81 8.97 -7.34 -5.99
CA LYS A 81 10.07 -6.55 -6.56
C LYS A 81 10.30 -5.22 -5.81
N ARG A 82 9.29 -4.67 -5.15
CA ARG A 82 9.30 -3.31 -4.56
C ARG A 82 9.44 -3.28 -3.04
N GLN A 83 9.87 -4.37 -2.42
CA GLN A 83 9.87 -4.53 -0.97
C GLN A 83 10.72 -3.49 -0.21
N ASP A 84 11.73 -2.90 -0.87
CA ASP A 84 12.71 -2.02 -0.22
C ASP A 84 12.75 -0.60 -0.83
N GLU A 85 11.78 -0.23 -1.67
CA GLU A 85 11.76 1.07 -2.35
C GLU A 85 10.78 2.04 -1.67
N ASP A 86 11.29 3.16 -1.15
CA ASP A 86 10.44 4.24 -0.63
C ASP A 86 9.76 5.01 -1.77
N PHE A 87 10.47 5.19 -2.89
CA PHE A 87 10.00 5.93 -4.05
C PHE A 87 10.04 5.06 -5.30
N VAL A 88 9.02 5.20 -6.13
CA VAL A 88 8.89 4.46 -7.39
C VAL A 88 8.53 5.41 -8.52
N LEU A 89 8.92 5.06 -9.74
CA LEU A 89 8.49 5.80 -10.92
C LEU A 89 6.97 5.80 -11.01
N LEU A 90 6.38 6.98 -11.17
CA LEU A 90 4.92 7.14 -11.30
C LEU A 90 4.36 6.29 -12.42
N LYS A 91 5.05 6.24 -13.57
CA LYS A 91 4.67 5.42 -14.71
C LYS A 91 4.56 3.93 -14.36
N ASP A 92 5.53 3.40 -13.61
CA ASP A 92 5.53 1.99 -13.20
C ASP A 92 4.45 1.69 -12.16
N GLU A 93 4.21 2.65 -11.26
CA GLU A 93 3.10 2.53 -10.29
C GLU A 93 1.75 2.52 -10.99
N LEU A 94 1.54 3.37 -11.99
CA LEU A 94 0.27 3.42 -12.72
C LEU A 94 0.04 2.20 -13.60
N LEU A 95 1.10 1.62 -14.18
CA LEU A 95 0.99 0.33 -14.87
C LEU A 95 0.54 -0.78 -13.91
N PHE A 96 1.13 -0.82 -12.72
CA PHE A 96 0.72 -1.75 -11.68
C PHE A 96 -0.73 -1.50 -11.25
N ILE A 97 -1.12 -0.26 -11.00
CA ILE A 97 -2.49 0.09 -10.61
C ILE A 97 -3.51 -0.32 -11.68
N LYS A 98 -3.17 -0.21 -12.95
CA LYS A 98 -4.01 -0.70 -14.04
C LYS A 98 -4.26 -2.20 -13.93
N GLU A 99 -3.20 -3.01 -13.78
CA GLU A 99 -3.34 -4.47 -13.59
C GLU A 99 -4.11 -4.81 -12.30
N TYR A 100 -3.89 -4.04 -11.24
CA TYR A 100 -4.59 -4.19 -9.96
C TYR A 100 -6.10 -3.91 -10.10
N LEU A 101 -6.49 -2.84 -10.78
CA LEU A 101 -7.89 -2.51 -11.08
C LEU A 101 -8.56 -3.54 -11.98
N GLU A 102 -7.83 -4.14 -12.94
CA GLU A 102 -8.34 -5.23 -13.78
C GLU A 102 -8.72 -6.48 -12.97
N ILE A 103 -8.00 -6.79 -11.89
CA ILE A 103 -8.38 -7.87 -10.96
C ILE A 103 -9.74 -7.57 -10.32
N TYR A 104 -9.93 -6.34 -9.84
CA TYR A 104 -11.22 -5.92 -9.29
C TYR A 104 -12.32 -5.88 -10.35
N LYS A 105 -12.01 -5.42 -11.57
CA LYS A 105 -12.96 -5.40 -12.69
C LYS A 105 -13.45 -6.80 -13.08
N ALA A 106 -12.54 -7.78 -13.10
CA ALA A 106 -12.92 -9.17 -13.36
C ALA A 106 -13.88 -9.73 -12.29
N LYS A 107 -13.81 -9.21 -11.05
CA LYS A 107 -14.60 -9.67 -9.92
C LYS A 107 -15.93 -8.94 -9.77
N PHE A 108 -15.94 -7.62 -9.99
CA PHE A 108 -17.10 -6.74 -9.75
C PHE A 108 -17.71 -6.20 -11.04
N GLU A 109 -17.25 -6.68 -12.18
CA GLU A 109 -17.76 -6.39 -13.54
C GLU A 109 -18.16 -4.93 -13.75
N ASN A 110 -19.46 -4.61 -13.65
CA ASN A 110 -20.00 -3.28 -13.91
C ASN A 110 -20.11 -2.41 -12.63
N GLY A 111 -19.64 -2.88 -11.46
CA GLY A 111 -19.75 -2.14 -10.20
C GLY A 111 -18.88 -0.88 -10.11
N PHE A 112 -17.93 -0.70 -11.04
CA PHE A 112 -17.14 0.53 -11.17
C PHE A 112 -16.57 0.70 -12.57
N ASN A 113 -16.23 1.95 -12.91
CA ASN A 113 -15.43 2.28 -14.09
C ASN A 113 -14.16 3.00 -13.65
N PHE A 114 -13.09 2.88 -14.43
CA PHE A 114 -11.87 3.62 -14.16
C PHE A 114 -11.24 4.20 -15.41
N SER A 115 -10.54 5.31 -15.24
CA SER A 115 -9.70 5.92 -16.24
C SER A 115 -8.39 6.39 -15.63
N ILE A 116 -7.29 6.13 -16.32
CA ILE A 116 -5.95 6.58 -15.95
C ILE A 116 -5.43 7.43 -17.10
N SER A 117 -5.02 8.67 -16.84
CA SER A 117 -4.38 9.51 -17.87
C SER A 117 -3.08 8.85 -18.34
N GLU A 118 -2.77 9.00 -19.62
CA GLU A 118 -1.55 8.46 -20.22
C GLU A 118 -0.42 9.49 -20.33
N GLU A 119 -0.67 10.76 -19.96
CA GLU A 119 0.27 11.86 -20.12
C GLU A 119 1.08 12.07 -18.83
N PHE A 120 2.15 11.28 -18.63
CA PHE A 120 3.07 11.42 -17.51
C PHE A 120 4.51 11.57 -17.99
N ARG A 121 5.29 12.41 -17.27
CA ARG A 121 6.72 12.62 -17.56
C ARG A 121 7.55 11.43 -17.04
N GLU A 122 8.64 11.08 -17.71
CA GLU A 122 9.44 9.89 -17.39
C GLU A 122 10.19 9.97 -16.04
N SER A 123 10.40 11.19 -15.51
CA SER A 123 11.19 11.43 -14.28
C SER A 123 10.32 11.72 -13.04
N GLN A 124 9.05 11.35 -13.07
CA GLN A 124 8.13 11.57 -11.95
C GLN A 124 8.12 10.37 -11.02
N TYR A 125 8.15 10.64 -9.70
CA TYR A 125 8.13 9.63 -8.65
C TYR A 125 6.98 9.87 -7.68
N VAL A 126 6.54 8.80 -7.03
CA VAL A 126 5.58 8.82 -5.92
C VAL A 126 6.07 7.90 -4.82
N LEU A 127 5.50 7.99 -3.62
CA LEU A 127 5.77 7.01 -2.56
C LEU A 127 5.19 5.65 -2.96
N SER A 128 6.01 4.62 -2.81
CA SER A 128 5.65 3.23 -3.09
C SER A 128 4.35 2.84 -2.39
N SER A 129 3.47 2.15 -3.10
CA SER A 129 2.15 1.66 -2.63
C SER A 129 1.14 2.73 -2.21
N SER A 130 1.46 4.03 -2.32
CA SER A 130 0.53 5.09 -1.87
C SER A 130 -0.75 5.13 -2.71
N ILE A 131 -0.66 4.96 -4.02
CA ILE A 131 -1.84 4.93 -4.91
C ILE A 131 -2.67 3.68 -4.64
N GLN A 132 -2.02 2.52 -4.45
CA GLN A 132 -2.71 1.28 -4.13
C GLN A 132 -3.50 1.37 -2.82
N GLU A 133 -2.89 1.91 -1.74
CA GLU A 133 -3.58 2.12 -0.46
C GLU A 133 -4.83 2.99 -0.62
N LEU A 134 -4.80 3.98 -1.53
CA LEU A 134 -5.98 4.81 -1.85
C LEU A 134 -7.04 4.03 -2.63
N ILE A 135 -6.66 3.20 -3.59
CA ILE A 135 -7.58 2.32 -4.32
C ILE A 135 -8.26 1.32 -3.37
N ASP A 136 -7.50 0.72 -2.45
CA ASP A 136 -8.05 -0.17 -1.42
C ASP A 136 -9.06 0.55 -0.53
N ASN A 137 -8.79 1.81 -0.16
CA ASN A 137 -9.73 2.65 0.58
C ASN A 137 -11.01 2.93 -0.21
N ILE A 138 -10.92 3.19 -1.52
CA ILE A 138 -12.10 3.37 -2.39
C ILE A 138 -12.98 2.13 -2.34
N PHE A 139 -12.43 0.94 -2.55
CA PHE A 139 -13.21 -0.32 -2.54
C PHE A 139 -13.73 -0.70 -1.16
N LYS A 140 -13.03 -0.31 -0.11
CA LYS A 140 -13.47 -0.53 1.27
C LYS A 140 -14.69 0.31 1.65
N HIS A 141 -14.73 1.56 1.19
CA HIS A 141 -15.70 2.56 1.65
C HIS A 141 -16.89 2.77 0.70
N ASN A 142 -16.86 2.21 -0.52
CA ASN A 142 -17.95 2.33 -1.48
C ASN A 142 -18.64 0.98 -1.73
N ASN A 143 -19.93 1.05 -2.05
CA ASN A 143 -20.63 -0.09 -2.62
C ASN A 143 -20.27 -0.23 -4.09
N LEU A 144 -19.93 -1.45 -4.49
CA LEU A 144 -19.71 -1.80 -5.90
C LEU A 144 -21.00 -2.44 -6.42
N ASP A 145 -21.94 -1.59 -6.81
CA ASP A 145 -23.25 -2.00 -7.31
C ASP A 145 -23.30 -1.73 -8.82
N GLU A 146 -23.79 -2.69 -9.58
CA GLU A 146 -23.91 -2.57 -11.04
C GLU A 146 -24.94 -1.52 -11.46
N ASP A 147 -25.96 -1.27 -10.62
CA ASP A 147 -26.98 -0.26 -10.90
C ASP A 147 -26.45 1.17 -10.72
N ILE A 148 -25.47 1.36 -9.84
CA ILE A 148 -24.84 2.67 -9.55
C ILE A 148 -23.32 2.50 -9.50
N PRO A 149 -22.67 2.33 -10.66
CA PRO A 149 -21.21 2.13 -10.67
C PRO A 149 -20.45 3.37 -10.20
N ILE A 150 -19.40 3.16 -9.42
CA ILE A 150 -18.52 4.25 -9.05
C ILE A 150 -17.55 4.59 -10.18
N GLU A 151 -17.25 5.87 -10.34
CA GLU A 151 -16.22 6.36 -11.25
C GLU A 151 -14.93 6.59 -10.50
N ILE A 152 -13.84 5.97 -10.98
CA ILE A 152 -12.48 6.18 -10.47
C ILE A 152 -11.67 6.87 -11.56
N LYS A 153 -11.02 7.99 -11.23
CA LYS A 153 -10.16 8.72 -12.15
C LYS A 153 -8.80 8.97 -11.53
N ILE A 154 -7.75 8.70 -12.30
CA ILE A 154 -6.36 8.97 -11.89
C ILE A 154 -5.74 9.85 -12.98
N TYR A 155 -5.31 11.06 -12.60
CA TYR A 155 -4.77 12.05 -13.52
C TYR A 155 -3.78 12.99 -12.83
N GLU A 156 -2.93 13.64 -13.62
CA GLU A 156 -2.01 14.67 -13.14
C GLU A 156 -2.69 16.05 -13.16
N GLU A 157 -2.52 16.80 -12.09
CA GLU A 157 -2.93 18.19 -11.98
C GLU A 157 -1.98 18.98 -11.06
N ASN A 158 -1.37 20.08 -11.57
CA ASN A 158 -0.51 20.99 -10.79
C ASN A 158 0.60 20.28 -9.98
N ASP A 159 1.33 19.38 -10.59
CA ASP A 159 2.37 18.55 -9.97
C ASP A 159 1.86 17.60 -8.85
N PHE A 160 0.58 17.27 -8.88
CA PHE A 160 -0.03 16.24 -8.06
C PHE A 160 -0.59 15.12 -8.93
N ILE A 161 -0.48 13.88 -8.46
CA ILE A 161 -1.32 12.81 -8.97
C ILE A 161 -2.61 12.80 -8.16
N VAL A 162 -3.73 12.97 -8.85
CA VAL A 162 -5.07 13.03 -8.26
C VAL A 162 -5.73 11.67 -8.41
N ILE A 163 -6.18 11.11 -7.29
CA ILE A 163 -7.01 9.91 -7.24
C ILE A 163 -8.40 10.35 -6.79
N TYR A 164 -9.33 10.30 -7.73
CA TYR A 164 -10.71 10.73 -7.56
C TYR A 164 -11.66 9.54 -7.64
N ASN A 165 -12.70 9.54 -6.82
CA ASN A 165 -13.84 8.65 -7.00
C ASN A 165 -15.17 9.36 -6.72
N SER A 166 -16.22 8.95 -7.45
CA SER A 166 -17.59 9.24 -7.03
C SER A 166 -17.93 8.41 -5.77
N VAL A 167 -18.78 8.95 -4.91
CA VAL A 167 -19.13 8.29 -3.64
C VAL A 167 -20.52 7.66 -3.73
N VAL A 168 -20.55 6.34 -3.56
CA VAL A 168 -21.77 5.58 -3.27
C VAL A 168 -21.58 4.99 -1.86
N SER A 169 -21.91 5.77 -0.83
CA SER A 169 -21.51 5.46 0.53
C SER A 169 -22.10 4.15 1.05
N LYS A 170 -21.22 3.33 1.61
CA LYS A 170 -21.61 2.29 2.57
C LYS A 170 -21.94 2.97 3.88
N ASN A 171 -22.98 2.50 4.58
CA ASN A 171 -23.20 2.83 6.00
C ASN A 171 -22.10 2.19 6.86
N VAL A 172 -20.87 2.72 6.77
CA VAL A 172 -19.73 2.27 7.60
C VAL A 172 -19.67 3.18 8.81
N THR A 173 -20.02 2.64 9.97
CA THR A 173 -20.05 3.37 11.25
C THR A 173 -18.67 3.66 11.85
N ASP A 174 -17.57 3.09 11.30
CA ASP A 174 -16.21 3.27 11.82
C ASP A 174 -15.18 3.45 10.67
N SER A 175 -15.10 4.65 10.12
CA SER A 175 -13.96 5.02 9.28
C SER A 175 -12.83 5.54 10.17
N THR A 176 -11.96 4.65 10.63
CA THR A 176 -10.66 5.11 11.15
C THR A 176 -9.88 5.70 9.97
N ASN A 177 -9.66 7.02 9.97
CA ASN A 177 -8.81 7.73 8.99
C ASN A 177 -7.32 7.31 9.07
N SER A 178 -7.04 6.11 9.60
CA SER A 178 -5.67 5.64 9.87
C SER A 178 -4.84 5.47 8.60
N GLY A 179 -5.44 4.98 7.50
CA GLY A 179 -4.73 4.79 6.24
C GLY A 179 -4.26 6.10 5.63
N LEU A 180 -5.16 7.09 5.48
CA LEU A 180 -4.83 8.41 4.95
C LEU A 180 -3.81 9.14 5.82
N ASN A 181 -3.95 9.05 7.15
CA ASN A 181 -2.98 9.62 8.08
C ASN A 181 -1.60 8.98 7.94
N ASN A 182 -1.52 7.66 7.68
CA ASN A 182 -0.26 6.98 7.46
C ASN A 182 0.40 7.44 6.16
N ILE A 183 -0.34 7.53 5.06
CA ILE A 183 0.16 8.06 3.78
C ILE A 183 0.68 9.48 3.99
N ASN A 184 -0.10 10.36 4.64
CA ASN A 184 0.29 11.75 4.89
C ASN A 184 1.59 11.84 5.71
N LYS A 185 1.69 11.10 6.81
CA LYS A 185 2.90 11.06 7.64
C LYS A 185 4.13 10.58 6.85
N ARG A 186 3.98 9.60 5.98
CA ARG A 186 5.08 9.13 5.13
C ARG A 186 5.54 10.25 4.18
N TYR A 187 4.60 10.96 3.52
CA TYR A 187 4.93 12.12 2.68
C TYR A 187 5.63 13.21 3.49
N GLU A 188 5.13 13.59 4.66
CA GLU A 188 5.74 14.60 5.52
C GLU A 188 7.18 14.25 5.94
N ILE A 189 7.40 12.99 6.35
CA ILE A 189 8.72 12.54 6.83
C ILE A 189 9.73 12.43 5.68
N LEU A 190 9.33 11.90 4.53
CA LEU A 190 10.25 11.56 3.44
C LEU A 190 10.44 12.69 2.44
N THR A 191 9.47 13.62 2.32
CA THR A 191 9.47 14.64 1.25
C THR A 191 9.24 16.07 1.76
N ASN A 192 8.94 16.26 3.05
CA ASN A 192 8.46 17.51 3.62
C ASN A 192 7.20 18.09 2.92
N SER A 193 6.41 17.23 2.26
CA SER A 193 5.17 17.59 1.58
C SER A 193 3.99 16.89 2.24
N SER A 194 2.79 17.42 2.06
CA SER A 194 1.56 16.82 2.59
C SER A 194 0.62 16.49 1.45
N ILE A 195 -0.20 15.46 1.64
CA ILE A 195 -1.29 15.15 0.73
C ILE A 195 -2.44 16.14 0.90
N VAL A 196 -3.25 16.33 -0.15
CA VAL A 196 -4.47 17.14 -0.08
C VAL A 196 -5.67 16.22 -0.19
N ILE A 197 -6.63 16.35 0.73
CA ILE A 197 -7.84 15.52 0.77
C ILE A 197 -9.04 16.44 0.55
N THR A 198 -9.87 16.11 -0.41
CA THR A 198 -11.16 16.78 -0.65
C THR A 198 -12.28 15.76 -0.49
N ASN A 199 -13.24 16.08 0.35
CA ASN A 199 -14.38 15.20 0.64
C ASN A 199 -15.67 16.01 0.47
N ASP A 200 -16.34 15.79 -0.64
CA ASP A 200 -17.63 16.37 -0.96
C ASP A 200 -18.75 15.36 -0.76
N LYS A 201 -19.99 15.80 -0.89
CA LYS A 201 -21.16 14.93 -0.70
C LYS A 201 -21.18 13.74 -1.66
N ASP A 202 -20.77 13.96 -2.91
CA ASP A 202 -20.92 12.99 -4.02
C ASP A 202 -19.56 12.55 -4.58
N SER A 203 -18.45 13.05 -4.01
CA SER A 203 -17.11 12.74 -4.50
C SER A 203 -16.05 12.80 -3.39
N PHE A 204 -15.02 12.02 -3.59
CA PHE A 204 -13.83 12.02 -2.74
C PHE A 204 -12.57 12.07 -3.61
N SER A 205 -11.60 12.87 -3.24
CA SER A 205 -10.32 12.87 -3.93
C SER A 205 -9.14 13.06 -2.98
N VAL A 206 -8.03 12.45 -3.34
CA VAL A 206 -6.73 12.63 -2.68
C VAL A 206 -5.71 13.03 -3.74
N GLN A 207 -4.95 14.10 -3.45
CA GLN A 207 -3.88 14.57 -4.29
C GLN A 207 -2.55 14.22 -3.59
N LEU A 208 -1.74 13.40 -4.26
CA LEU A 208 -0.41 13.01 -3.81
C LEU A 208 0.65 13.86 -4.53
N PRO A 209 1.58 14.50 -3.81
CA PRO A 209 2.67 15.25 -4.44
C PRO A 209 3.49 14.36 -5.37
N ILE A 210 3.72 14.82 -6.59
CA ILE A 210 4.66 14.18 -7.52
C ILE A 210 6.06 14.68 -7.18
N LEU A 211 7.00 13.77 -7.13
CA LEU A 211 8.38 14.03 -6.76
C LEU A 211 9.27 14.00 -8.00
N ASN A 212 10.16 14.97 -8.12
CA ASN A 212 11.22 14.99 -9.13
C ASN A 212 12.53 14.73 -8.37
N LEU A 213 13.00 13.51 -8.38
CA LEU A 213 14.28 13.12 -7.76
C LEU A 213 15.40 13.43 -8.75
N GLU A 214 16.29 14.36 -8.38
CA GLU A 214 17.51 14.70 -9.14
C GLU A 214 18.58 13.61 -9.03
#